data_4a38a1008e8b44c4aab1a52975cd8e3e
#
_entry.id   4a38a1008e8b44c4aab1a52975cd8e3e
#
_cell.length_a   1.000
_cell.length_b   1.000
_cell.length_c   1.000
_cell.angle_alpha   90.00
_cell.angle_beta   90.00
_cell.angle_gamma   90.00
#
_symmetry.space_group_name_H-M   'P 1'
#
loop_
_entity.id
_entity.type
_entity.pdbx_description
1 polymer ?
#
loop_
_entity_poly.entity_id
_entity_poly.type
_entity_poly.pdbx_seq_one_letter_code
_entity_poly.pdbx_strand_id
1 'polypeptide(L)'
;MFVAINGGGEVGSFLARTLLGKGHAVSVIDNRSEVMHKLAEEVPTDILLVEGDGCDVRALKDAGVDRADVFASVTPHDEENLVSCQLARLHFGVRRVVARVSSPRNEGAFHALGIEAISSTTVISQLIEEQLTVGDIIRLYTLQKGQLGLVEIEVPQGASAADGRTVAQLGLPDDIVLVSLTRGDRLLIPRGRTSLQPGDRVMAVTQAGRESEFARLLRGNGTANRGGRERAVS
;
A
#
# COMPACT_ATOMS: atom_id res chain seq x y z
N MET A 1 -4.18 -3.91 -22.35
CA MET A 1 -5.10 -4.80 -21.62
C MET A 1 -6.48 -4.20 -21.69
N PHE A 2 -7.50 -5.05 -21.63
CA PHE A 2 -8.89 -4.61 -21.47
C PHE A 2 -9.33 -4.85 -20.00
N VAL A 3 -9.79 -3.77 -19.35
CA VAL A 3 -10.20 -3.81 -17.94
C VAL A 3 -11.67 -3.41 -17.85
N ALA A 4 -12.50 -4.29 -17.29
CA ALA A 4 -13.89 -3.98 -16.98
C ALA A 4 -14.03 -3.60 -15.50
N ILE A 5 -14.71 -2.49 -15.23
CA ILE A 5 -14.87 -1.92 -13.87
C ILE A 5 -16.35 -1.91 -13.52
N ASN A 6 -16.72 -2.51 -12.40
CA ASN A 6 -18.03 -2.37 -11.80
C ASN A 6 -17.99 -1.29 -10.72
N GLY A 7 -18.82 -0.27 -10.86
CA GLY A 7 -18.88 0.92 -10.02
C GLY A 7 -18.19 2.13 -10.66
N GLY A 8 -18.98 3.09 -11.15
CA GLY A 8 -18.53 4.36 -11.77
C GLY A 8 -18.39 5.53 -10.79
N GLY A 9 -18.50 5.29 -9.47
CA GLY A 9 -18.31 6.31 -8.43
C GLY A 9 -16.89 6.88 -8.40
N GLU A 10 -16.53 7.61 -7.35
CA GLU A 10 -15.22 8.31 -7.26
C GLU A 10 -14.02 7.39 -7.49
N VAL A 11 -14.01 6.20 -6.87
CA VAL A 11 -12.91 5.23 -7.04
C VAL A 11 -12.86 4.68 -8.46
N GLY A 12 -14.02 4.27 -9.00
CA GLY A 12 -14.08 3.67 -10.34
C GLY A 12 -13.78 4.67 -11.45
N SER A 13 -14.31 5.89 -11.37
CA SER A 13 -14.03 6.95 -12.34
C SER A 13 -12.56 7.37 -12.34
N PHE A 14 -11.94 7.48 -11.15
CA PHE A 14 -10.51 7.77 -11.04
C PHE A 14 -9.66 6.63 -11.61
N LEU A 15 -10.03 5.37 -11.30
CA LEU A 15 -9.36 4.18 -11.83
C LEU A 15 -9.47 4.12 -13.36
N ALA A 16 -10.66 4.34 -13.90
CA ALA A 16 -10.90 4.35 -15.35
C ALA A 16 -10.02 5.38 -16.05
N ARG A 17 -10.01 6.63 -15.58
CA ARG A 17 -9.14 7.70 -16.14
C ARG A 17 -7.66 7.33 -16.08
N THR A 18 -7.22 6.77 -14.95
CA THR A 18 -5.82 6.37 -14.76
C THR A 18 -5.41 5.29 -15.75
N LEU A 19 -6.27 4.29 -15.96
CA LEU A 19 -6.00 3.18 -16.88
C LEU A 19 -6.02 3.63 -18.35
N LEU A 20 -6.99 4.49 -18.72
CA LEU A 20 -7.04 5.09 -20.07
C LEU A 20 -5.78 5.92 -20.34
N GLY A 21 -5.34 6.74 -19.40
CA GLY A 21 -4.09 7.51 -19.52
C GLY A 21 -2.82 6.65 -19.65
N LYS A 22 -2.89 5.38 -19.27
CA LYS A 22 -1.83 4.38 -19.48
C LYS A 22 -2.01 3.56 -20.77
N GLY A 23 -2.99 3.90 -21.61
CA GLY A 23 -3.24 3.23 -22.88
C GLY A 23 -3.97 1.88 -22.76
N HIS A 24 -4.72 1.65 -21.69
CA HIS A 24 -5.55 0.46 -21.53
C HIS A 24 -6.96 0.74 -22.08
N ALA A 25 -7.60 -0.27 -22.67
CA ALA A 25 -9.02 -0.23 -22.97
C ALA A 25 -9.82 -0.44 -21.68
N VAL A 26 -10.89 0.33 -21.48
CA VAL A 26 -11.68 0.28 -20.24
C VAL A 26 -13.17 0.24 -20.57
N SER A 27 -13.92 -0.56 -19.79
CA SER A 27 -15.36 -0.41 -19.69
C SER A 27 -15.77 -0.15 -18.24
N VAL A 28 -16.86 0.59 -18.04
CA VAL A 28 -17.42 0.87 -16.70
C VAL A 28 -18.90 0.52 -16.69
N ILE A 29 -19.33 -0.15 -15.64
CA ILE A 29 -20.71 -0.49 -15.35
C ILE A 29 -21.14 0.24 -14.08
N ASP A 30 -22.28 0.92 -14.11
CA ASP A 30 -22.91 1.51 -12.92
C ASP A 30 -24.42 1.59 -13.17
N ASN A 31 -25.24 1.34 -12.15
CA ASN A 31 -26.68 1.37 -12.27
C ASN A 31 -27.30 2.76 -12.10
N ARG A 32 -26.49 3.78 -11.84
CA ARG A 32 -26.92 5.17 -11.63
C ARG A 32 -26.67 5.99 -12.88
N SER A 33 -27.74 6.42 -13.54
CA SER A 33 -27.66 7.19 -14.76
C SER A 33 -26.87 8.50 -14.62
N GLU A 34 -27.06 9.20 -13.49
CA GLU A 34 -26.28 10.44 -13.21
C GLU A 34 -24.77 10.23 -13.14
N VAL A 35 -24.34 9.08 -12.60
CA VAL A 35 -22.92 8.72 -12.53
C VAL A 35 -22.36 8.46 -13.93
N MET A 36 -23.13 7.75 -14.77
CA MET A 36 -22.74 7.44 -16.13
C MET A 36 -22.66 8.69 -17.01
N HIS A 37 -23.62 9.62 -16.87
CA HIS A 37 -23.58 10.91 -17.58
C HIS A 37 -22.37 11.75 -17.19
N LYS A 38 -22.11 11.88 -15.87
CA LYS A 38 -20.94 12.61 -15.38
C LYS A 38 -19.64 11.99 -15.90
N LEU A 39 -19.54 10.67 -15.84
CA LEU A 39 -18.33 9.97 -16.32
C LEU A 39 -18.14 10.16 -17.82
N ALA A 40 -19.21 10.17 -18.61
CA ALA A 40 -19.14 10.42 -20.05
C ALA A 40 -18.62 11.83 -20.41
N GLU A 41 -18.85 12.82 -19.55
CA GLU A 41 -18.31 14.17 -19.72
C GLU A 41 -16.82 14.28 -19.34
N GLU A 42 -16.38 13.45 -18.39
CA GLU A 42 -15.04 13.53 -17.81
C GLU A 42 -13.99 12.64 -18.50
N VAL A 43 -14.42 11.66 -19.29
CA VAL A 43 -13.51 10.68 -19.93
C VAL A 43 -13.50 10.84 -21.45
N PRO A 44 -12.38 10.42 -22.11
CA PRO A 44 -12.33 10.35 -23.57
C PRO A 44 -13.42 9.43 -24.15
N THR A 45 -13.77 9.67 -25.41
CA THR A 45 -14.83 8.93 -26.14
C THR A 45 -14.54 7.44 -26.34
N ASP A 46 -13.35 6.97 -26.02
CA ASP A 46 -12.89 5.59 -26.25
C ASP A 46 -13.22 4.61 -25.11
N ILE A 47 -14.04 5.04 -24.15
CA ILE A 47 -14.49 4.19 -23.04
C ILE A 47 -15.86 3.59 -23.33
N LEU A 48 -16.05 2.32 -23.00
CA LEU A 48 -17.36 1.69 -23.03
C LEU A 48 -18.07 1.91 -21.69
N LEU A 49 -19.19 2.63 -21.73
CA LEU A 49 -20.02 2.90 -20.55
C LEU A 49 -21.31 2.08 -20.66
N VAL A 50 -21.62 1.31 -19.64
CA VAL A 50 -22.82 0.47 -19.56
C VAL A 50 -23.63 0.84 -18.33
N GLU A 51 -24.81 1.40 -18.55
CA GLU A 51 -25.78 1.62 -17.47
C GLU A 51 -26.45 0.28 -17.12
N GLY A 52 -26.18 -0.25 -15.93
CA GLY A 52 -26.72 -1.53 -15.51
C GLY A 52 -26.19 -2.01 -14.16
N ASP A 53 -26.79 -3.10 -13.68
CA ASP A 53 -26.38 -3.73 -12.44
C ASP A 53 -25.17 -4.65 -12.70
N GLY A 54 -24.06 -4.39 -12.01
CA GLY A 54 -22.86 -5.24 -12.07
C GLY A 54 -23.03 -6.66 -11.53
N CYS A 55 -24.18 -6.97 -10.95
CA CYS A 55 -24.60 -8.32 -10.58
C CYS A 55 -25.51 -8.98 -11.63
N ASP A 56 -25.81 -8.30 -12.75
CA ASP A 56 -26.56 -8.87 -13.88
C ASP A 56 -25.58 -9.37 -14.97
N VAL A 57 -25.76 -10.63 -15.36
CA VAL A 57 -24.98 -11.29 -16.41
C VAL A 57 -25.08 -10.55 -17.76
N ARG A 58 -26.24 -9.93 -18.08
CA ARG A 58 -26.43 -9.18 -19.33
C ARG A 58 -25.60 -7.89 -19.31
N ALA A 59 -25.68 -7.10 -18.24
CA ALA A 59 -24.89 -5.88 -18.09
C ALA A 59 -23.40 -6.16 -18.14
N LEU A 60 -22.94 -7.24 -17.47
CA LEU A 60 -21.56 -7.69 -17.53
C LEU A 60 -21.13 -8.08 -18.95
N LYS A 61 -22.01 -8.76 -19.70
CA LYS A 61 -21.74 -9.13 -21.10
C LYS A 61 -21.69 -7.92 -22.01
N ASP A 62 -22.64 -6.99 -21.84
CA ASP A 62 -22.68 -5.75 -22.63
C ASP A 62 -21.42 -4.87 -22.39
N ALA A 63 -20.87 -4.94 -21.19
CA ALA A 63 -19.59 -4.32 -20.86
C ALA A 63 -18.36 -5.09 -21.36
N GLY A 64 -18.55 -6.23 -22.02
CA GLY A 64 -17.48 -7.04 -22.60
C GLY A 64 -16.64 -7.79 -21.57
N VAL A 65 -17.20 -8.14 -20.41
CA VAL A 65 -16.48 -8.86 -19.34
C VAL A 65 -15.96 -10.21 -19.82
N ASP A 66 -16.63 -10.83 -20.80
CA ASP A 66 -16.20 -12.08 -21.48
C ASP A 66 -14.85 -11.96 -22.21
N ARG A 67 -14.40 -10.72 -22.50
CA ARG A 67 -13.13 -10.42 -23.17
C ARG A 67 -12.15 -9.69 -22.26
N ALA A 68 -12.52 -9.45 -21.00
CA ALA A 68 -11.69 -8.67 -20.09
C ALA A 68 -10.47 -9.47 -19.62
N ASP A 69 -9.31 -8.84 -19.66
CA ASP A 69 -8.08 -9.36 -19.02
C ASP A 69 -8.17 -9.28 -17.49
N VAL A 70 -8.85 -8.24 -17.00
CA VAL A 70 -9.04 -7.97 -15.57
C VAL A 70 -10.46 -7.44 -15.35
N PHE A 71 -11.10 -7.90 -14.29
CA PHE A 71 -12.35 -7.34 -13.78
C PHE A 71 -12.11 -6.74 -12.40
N ALA A 72 -12.53 -5.49 -12.21
CA ALA A 72 -12.40 -4.78 -10.94
C ALA A 72 -13.78 -4.35 -10.44
N SER A 73 -14.19 -4.78 -9.25
CA SER A 73 -15.43 -4.32 -8.62
C SER A 73 -15.11 -3.40 -7.46
N VAL A 74 -15.56 -2.13 -7.56
CA VAL A 74 -15.15 -1.06 -6.66
C VAL A 74 -16.34 -0.25 -6.12
N THR A 75 -17.53 -0.86 -6.07
CA THR A 75 -18.72 -0.27 -5.44
C THR A 75 -18.50 -0.11 -3.93
N PRO A 76 -19.31 0.68 -3.23
CA PRO A 76 -19.22 0.78 -1.77
C PRO A 76 -19.76 -0.46 -1.03
N HIS A 77 -20.39 -1.40 -1.72
CA HIS A 77 -21.09 -2.57 -1.17
C HIS A 77 -20.28 -3.84 -1.38
N ASP A 78 -19.81 -4.44 -0.28
CA ASP A 78 -18.97 -5.64 -0.32
C ASP A 78 -19.68 -6.84 -0.97
N GLU A 79 -20.98 -7.00 -0.72
CA GLU A 79 -21.82 -8.05 -1.29
C GLU A 79 -21.94 -7.93 -2.81
N GLU A 80 -22.13 -6.74 -3.35
CA GLU A 80 -22.15 -6.49 -4.80
C GLU A 80 -20.79 -6.80 -5.42
N ASN A 81 -19.71 -6.35 -4.77
CA ASN A 81 -18.36 -6.60 -5.23
C ASN A 81 -18.03 -8.10 -5.23
N LEU A 82 -18.52 -8.84 -4.23
CA LEU A 82 -18.33 -10.28 -4.15
C LEU A 82 -19.06 -10.99 -5.29
N VAL A 83 -20.35 -10.70 -5.46
CA VAL A 83 -21.20 -11.35 -6.48
C VAL A 83 -20.70 -11.06 -7.89
N SER A 84 -20.44 -9.80 -8.21
CA SER A 84 -19.95 -9.40 -9.54
C SER A 84 -18.59 -10.02 -9.88
N CYS A 85 -17.67 -10.09 -8.91
CA CYS A 85 -16.39 -10.78 -9.09
C CYS A 85 -16.56 -12.29 -9.29
N GLN A 86 -17.50 -12.92 -8.59
CA GLN A 86 -17.81 -14.35 -8.79
C GLN A 86 -18.39 -14.60 -10.18
N LEU A 87 -19.31 -13.74 -10.65
CA LEU A 87 -19.84 -13.84 -12.01
C LEU A 87 -18.73 -13.65 -13.06
N ALA A 88 -17.91 -12.64 -12.91
CA ALA A 88 -16.80 -12.40 -13.83
C ALA A 88 -15.85 -13.61 -13.89
N ARG A 89 -15.55 -14.22 -12.76
CA ARG A 89 -14.62 -15.34 -12.68
C ARG A 89 -15.23 -16.66 -13.14
N LEU A 90 -16.40 -17.04 -12.61
CA LEU A 90 -16.98 -18.37 -12.80
C LEU A 90 -17.82 -18.46 -14.05
N HIS A 91 -18.54 -17.40 -14.42
CA HIS A 91 -19.41 -17.38 -15.59
C HIS A 91 -18.67 -16.92 -16.84
N PHE A 92 -17.87 -15.86 -16.75
CA PHE A 92 -17.15 -15.28 -17.88
C PHE A 92 -15.70 -15.76 -18.01
N GLY A 93 -15.16 -16.45 -17.02
CA GLY A 93 -13.81 -17.01 -17.07
C GLY A 93 -12.66 -15.98 -16.95
N VAL A 94 -12.95 -14.79 -16.42
CA VAL A 94 -11.93 -13.78 -16.20
C VAL A 94 -10.89 -14.28 -15.19
N ARG A 95 -9.64 -14.31 -15.58
CA ARG A 95 -8.56 -14.91 -14.77
C ARG A 95 -8.20 -14.06 -13.55
N ARG A 96 -8.23 -12.74 -13.70
CA ARG A 96 -7.85 -11.80 -12.66
C ARG A 96 -9.06 -10.95 -12.26
N VAL A 97 -9.54 -11.18 -11.05
CA VAL A 97 -10.64 -10.43 -10.47
C VAL A 97 -10.16 -9.74 -9.20
N VAL A 98 -10.46 -8.46 -9.07
CA VAL A 98 -10.04 -7.61 -7.96
C VAL A 98 -11.27 -6.95 -7.36
N ALA A 99 -11.41 -6.96 -6.06
CA ALA A 99 -12.52 -6.33 -5.36
C ALA A 99 -12.03 -5.30 -4.34
N ARG A 100 -12.70 -4.16 -4.31
CA ARG A 100 -12.68 -3.28 -3.15
C ARG A 100 -13.48 -3.92 -2.03
N VAL A 101 -12.93 -3.90 -0.82
CA VAL A 101 -13.61 -4.35 0.40
C VAL A 101 -13.66 -3.18 1.38
N SER A 102 -14.87 -2.82 1.83
CA SER A 102 -15.08 -1.72 2.77
C SER A 102 -14.90 -2.19 4.22
N SER A 103 -15.37 -3.41 4.53
CA SER A 103 -15.21 -4.01 5.86
C SER A 103 -14.04 -4.99 5.91
N PRO A 104 -12.97 -4.73 6.69
CA PRO A 104 -11.83 -5.64 6.80
C PRO A 104 -12.20 -7.08 7.21
N ARG A 105 -13.33 -7.24 7.89
CA ARG A 105 -13.82 -8.58 8.31
C ARG A 105 -14.20 -9.47 7.13
N ASN A 106 -14.53 -8.87 5.99
CA ASN A 106 -14.97 -9.59 4.80
C ASN A 106 -13.79 -10.05 3.91
N GLU A 107 -12.57 -9.50 4.08
CA GLU A 107 -11.40 -9.85 3.26
C GLU A 107 -11.17 -11.36 3.17
N GLY A 108 -11.28 -12.06 4.31
CA GLY A 108 -11.09 -13.51 4.36
C GLY A 108 -12.05 -14.28 3.45
N ALA A 109 -13.30 -13.83 3.33
CA ALA A 109 -14.31 -14.46 2.45
C ALA A 109 -13.94 -14.29 0.97
N PHE A 110 -13.49 -13.09 0.57
CA PHE A 110 -13.03 -12.83 -0.81
C PHE A 110 -11.82 -13.71 -1.17
N HIS A 111 -10.83 -13.77 -0.29
CA HIS A 111 -9.64 -14.61 -0.50
C HIS A 111 -9.97 -16.09 -0.58
N ALA A 112 -10.86 -16.60 0.28
CA ALA A 112 -11.31 -18.00 0.25
C ALA A 112 -11.99 -18.35 -1.09
N LEU A 113 -12.66 -17.38 -1.72
CA LEU A 113 -13.27 -17.51 -3.03
C LEU A 113 -12.33 -17.18 -4.20
N GLY A 114 -11.04 -16.93 -3.91
CA GLY A 114 -9.99 -16.67 -4.89
C GLY A 114 -10.12 -15.33 -5.59
N ILE A 115 -10.72 -14.33 -4.92
CA ILE A 115 -10.80 -12.95 -5.36
C ILE A 115 -9.69 -12.16 -4.68
N GLU A 116 -8.95 -11.36 -5.45
CA GLU A 116 -7.95 -10.43 -4.91
C GLU A 116 -8.68 -9.26 -4.23
N ALA A 117 -8.65 -9.22 -2.90
CA ALA A 117 -9.36 -8.21 -2.11
C ALA A 117 -8.42 -7.09 -1.68
N ILE A 118 -8.89 -5.85 -1.81
CA ILE A 118 -8.21 -4.65 -1.33
C ILE A 118 -9.14 -3.94 -0.34
N SER A 119 -8.81 -4.01 0.96
CA SER A 119 -9.58 -3.29 1.97
C SER A 119 -9.19 -1.82 1.97
N SER A 120 -10.12 -0.99 1.50
CA SER A 120 -9.94 0.46 1.51
C SER A 120 -9.79 1.00 2.93
N THR A 121 -10.52 0.46 3.90
CA THR A 121 -10.43 0.85 5.30
C THR A 121 -9.07 0.52 5.89
N THR A 122 -8.57 -0.70 5.67
CA THR A 122 -7.25 -1.12 6.15
C THR A 122 -6.14 -0.24 5.57
N VAL A 123 -6.14 -0.05 4.25
CA VAL A 123 -5.11 0.75 3.57
C VAL A 123 -5.12 2.20 4.03
N ILE A 124 -6.30 2.84 4.10
CA ILE A 124 -6.42 4.24 4.55
C ILE A 124 -5.99 4.37 6.03
N SER A 125 -6.44 3.44 6.90
CA SER A 125 -6.08 3.47 8.31
C SER A 125 -4.58 3.32 8.53
N GLN A 126 -3.92 2.45 7.77
CA GLN A 126 -2.47 2.31 7.81
C GLN A 126 -1.75 3.59 7.38
N LEU A 127 -2.17 4.20 6.27
CA LEU A 127 -1.58 5.46 5.81
C LEU A 127 -1.77 6.60 6.81
N ILE A 128 -2.94 6.67 7.47
CA ILE A 128 -3.20 7.66 8.52
C ILE A 128 -2.32 7.35 9.75
N GLU A 129 -2.26 6.10 10.19
CA GLU A 129 -1.43 5.67 11.32
C GLU A 129 0.04 6.03 11.09
N GLU A 130 0.56 5.79 9.89
CA GLU A 130 1.92 6.18 9.50
C GLU A 130 2.16 7.69 9.62
N GLN A 131 1.17 8.52 9.26
CA GLN A 131 1.26 9.98 9.40
C GLN A 131 1.10 10.47 10.85
N LEU A 132 0.31 9.76 11.66
CA LEU A 132 0.10 10.11 13.07
C LEU A 132 1.24 9.61 13.97
N THR A 133 1.87 8.52 13.59
CA THR A 133 3.04 7.99 14.28
C THR A 133 4.24 8.84 13.92
N VAL A 134 4.26 10.10 14.41
CA VAL A 134 5.40 11.01 14.35
C VAL A 134 6.48 10.47 15.31
N GLY A 135 7.13 9.44 14.90
CA GLY A 135 8.26 8.81 15.54
C GLY A 135 9.17 8.32 14.44
N ASP A 136 10.42 8.55 14.59
CA ASP A 136 11.61 8.32 13.78
C ASP A 136 11.59 7.18 12.71
N ILE A 137 10.47 6.47 12.50
CA ILE A 137 10.35 5.36 11.55
C ILE A 137 9.17 5.63 10.61
N ILE A 138 9.46 5.84 9.33
CA ILE A 138 8.44 5.92 8.27
C ILE A 138 8.45 4.61 7.51
N ARG A 139 7.35 3.85 7.58
CA ARG A 139 7.17 2.67 6.73
C ARG A 139 6.74 3.12 5.33
N LEU A 140 7.64 3.04 4.36
CA LEU A 140 7.39 3.50 3.00
C LEU A 140 6.57 2.51 2.17
N TYR A 141 6.79 1.22 2.36
CA TYR A 141 6.11 0.18 1.59
C TYR A 141 6.19 -1.18 2.28
N THR A 142 5.17 -2.00 2.05
CA THR A 142 5.15 -3.40 2.50
C THR A 142 5.22 -4.32 1.28
N LEU A 143 6.20 -5.21 1.27
CA LEU A 143 6.48 -6.13 0.17
C LEU A 143 6.08 -7.57 0.53
N GLN A 144 5.93 -8.43 -0.49
CA GLN A 144 5.70 -9.87 -0.33
C GLN A 144 4.56 -10.20 0.67
N LYS A 145 3.36 -9.65 0.43
CA LYS A 145 2.16 -9.93 1.25
C LYS A 145 2.36 -9.66 2.75
N GLY A 146 3.08 -8.60 3.09
CA GLY A 146 3.27 -8.20 4.47
C GLY A 146 4.50 -8.77 5.16
N GLN A 147 5.35 -9.54 4.48
CA GLN A 147 6.51 -10.19 5.09
C GLN A 147 7.74 -9.27 5.20
N LEU A 148 7.86 -8.28 4.30
CA LEU A 148 8.97 -7.34 4.28
C LEU A 148 8.45 -5.90 4.36
N GLY A 149 9.10 -5.08 5.16
CA GLY A 149 8.87 -3.63 5.24
C GLY A 149 10.04 -2.86 4.63
N LEU A 150 9.74 -1.88 3.77
CA LEU A 150 10.68 -0.83 3.40
C LEU A 150 10.45 0.34 4.33
N VAL A 151 11.46 0.67 5.15
CA VAL A 151 11.35 1.71 6.19
C VAL A 151 12.41 2.79 5.99
N GLU A 152 12.06 4.01 6.35
CA GLU A 152 13.00 5.13 6.44
C GLU A 152 13.08 5.60 7.89
N ILE A 153 14.28 5.83 8.38
CA ILE A 153 14.55 6.33 9.73
C ILE A 153 15.54 7.46 9.65
N GLU A 154 15.25 8.56 10.33
CA GLU A 154 16.23 9.64 10.54
C GLU A 154 17.14 9.29 11.73
N VAL A 155 18.43 9.41 11.54
CA VAL A 155 19.43 9.23 12.60
C VAL A 155 19.34 10.41 13.57
N PRO A 156 18.88 10.21 14.83
CA PRO A 156 18.65 11.31 15.75
C PRO A 156 19.96 11.98 16.20
N GLN A 157 19.84 13.21 16.65
CA GLN A 157 20.96 13.92 17.31
C GLN A 157 21.36 13.19 18.58
N GLY A 158 22.66 12.98 18.80
CA GLY A 158 23.16 12.25 19.96
C GLY A 158 22.96 10.73 19.92
N ALA A 159 22.57 10.16 18.77
CA ALA A 159 22.50 8.73 18.57
C ALA A 159 23.90 8.09 18.58
N SER A 160 24.07 6.99 19.28
CA SER A 160 25.37 6.30 19.31
C SER A 160 25.81 5.74 17.96
N ALA A 161 24.87 5.51 17.03
CA ALA A 161 25.17 5.17 15.65
C ALA A 161 25.81 6.35 14.91
N ALA A 162 25.56 7.60 15.34
CA ALA A 162 26.10 8.82 14.77
C ALA A 162 27.48 9.20 15.34
N ASP A 163 28.02 8.46 16.30
CA ASP A 163 29.35 8.70 16.89
C ASP A 163 30.48 8.21 15.98
N GLY A 164 30.31 8.32 14.64
CA GLY A 164 31.30 7.93 13.66
C GLY A 164 31.36 6.42 13.37
N ARG A 165 30.42 5.63 13.89
CA ARG A 165 30.35 4.19 13.59
C ARG A 165 30.03 3.97 12.10
N THR A 166 30.73 3.00 11.53
CA THR A 166 30.42 2.56 10.18
C THR A 166 29.25 1.55 10.17
N VAL A 167 28.62 1.39 9.02
CA VAL A 167 27.53 0.37 8.84
C VAL A 167 27.97 -1.01 9.32
N ALA A 168 29.21 -1.41 9.02
CA ALA A 168 29.74 -2.71 9.50
C ALA A 168 29.83 -2.82 11.03
N GLN A 169 30.02 -1.68 11.72
CA GLN A 169 30.13 -1.62 13.18
C GLN A 169 28.78 -1.52 13.89
N LEU A 170 27.66 -1.32 13.15
CA LEU A 170 26.33 -1.26 13.74
C LEU A 170 25.84 -2.63 14.20
N GLY A 171 26.40 -3.72 13.66
CA GLY A 171 25.97 -5.09 14.00
C GLY A 171 24.52 -5.34 13.60
N LEU A 172 24.16 -4.93 12.39
CA LEU A 172 22.80 -5.14 11.86
C LEU A 172 22.49 -6.63 11.82
N PRO A 173 21.31 -7.07 12.28
CA PRO A 173 20.82 -8.43 12.08
C PRO A 173 20.75 -8.81 10.59
N ASP A 174 20.83 -10.11 10.30
CA ASP A 174 20.81 -10.64 8.92
C ASP A 174 19.51 -10.33 8.17
N ASP A 175 18.43 -10.03 8.88
CA ASP A 175 17.11 -9.70 8.38
C ASP A 175 16.88 -8.18 8.16
N ILE A 176 17.95 -7.37 8.31
CA ILE A 176 17.93 -5.92 8.06
C ILE A 176 19.00 -5.54 7.03
N VAL A 177 18.56 -4.97 5.91
CA VAL A 177 19.47 -4.53 4.84
C VAL A 177 19.30 -3.03 4.59
N LEU A 178 20.37 -2.25 4.69
CA LEU A 178 20.36 -0.84 4.31
C LEU A 178 20.35 -0.71 2.78
N VAL A 179 19.38 0.04 2.26
CA VAL A 179 19.16 0.24 0.83
C VAL A 179 19.80 1.55 0.37
N SER A 180 19.51 2.65 1.08
CA SER A 180 20.04 3.95 0.76
C SER A 180 20.20 4.81 2.01
N LEU A 181 20.97 5.89 1.85
CA LEU A 181 21.20 6.91 2.85
C LEU A 181 21.10 8.28 2.18
N THR A 182 20.27 9.15 2.71
CA THR A 182 20.16 10.53 2.24
C THR A 182 20.78 11.46 3.29
N ARG A 183 21.80 12.22 2.87
CA ARG A 183 22.50 13.22 3.68
C ARG A 183 22.35 14.59 3.04
N GLY A 184 21.53 15.45 3.64
CA GLY A 184 21.04 16.65 2.97
C GLY A 184 20.35 16.28 1.66
N ASP A 185 20.80 16.81 0.54
CA ASP A 185 20.25 16.51 -0.79
C ASP A 185 21.00 15.38 -1.54
N ARG A 186 21.93 14.71 -0.89
CA ARG A 186 22.73 13.66 -1.54
C ARG A 186 22.25 12.28 -1.17
N LEU A 187 21.88 11.50 -2.19
CA LEU A 187 21.61 10.09 -2.07
C LEU A 187 22.92 9.29 -2.15
N LEU A 188 23.14 8.41 -1.18
CA LEU A 188 24.29 7.53 -1.07
C LEU A 188 23.84 6.07 -0.99
N ILE A 189 24.59 5.16 -1.58
CA ILE A 189 24.41 3.73 -1.36
C ILE A 189 25.36 3.31 -0.23
N PRO A 190 24.85 2.95 0.96
CA PRO A 190 25.66 2.64 2.11
C PRO A 190 26.48 1.35 1.87
N ARG A 191 27.70 1.37 2.32
CA ARG A 191 28.62 0.22 2.32
C ARG A 191 29.11 0.00 3.75
N GLY A 192 29.73 -1.14 4.01
CA GLY A 192 30.26 -1.44 5.35
C GLY A 192 31.16 -0.34 5.94
N ARG A 193 31.87 0.44 5.11
CA ARG A 193 32.73 1.57 5.52
C ARG A 193 32.02 2.91 5.61
N THR A 194 30.74 2.98 5.23
CA THR A 194 29.96 4.23 5.31
C THR A 194 29.67 4.53 6.77
N SER A 195 30.06 5.71 7.25
CA SER A 195 29.68 6.18 8.59
C SER A 195 28.36 6.93 8.54
N LEU A 196 27.50 6.70 9.53
CA LEU A 196 26.26 7.45 9.72
C LEU A 196 26.53 8.77 10.44
N GLN A 197 25.70 9.77 10.17
CA GLN A 197 25.75 11.08 10.80
C GLN A 197 24.36 11.48 11.30
N PRO A 198 24.27 12.33 12.34
CA PRO A 198 22.99 12.89 12.75
C PRO A 198 22.29 13.60 11.59
N GLY A 199 20.98 13.37 11.46
CA GLY A 199 20.17 13.92 10.35
C GLY A 199 20.24 13.11 9.05
N ASP A 200 21.03 12.03 8.99
CA ASP A 200 20.97 11.11 7.85
C ASP A 200 19.61 10.41 7.85
N ARG A 201 18.94 10.35 6.68
CA ARG A 201 17.77 9.49 6.48
C ARG A 201 18.22 8.18 5.89
N VAL A 202 18.01 7.10 6.63
CA VAL A 202 18.46 5.77 6.29
C VAL A 202 17.27 4.93 5.88
N MET A 203 17.27 4.45 4.64
CA MET A 203 16.27 3.54 4.12
C MET A 203 16.77 2.09 4.27
N ALA A 204 15.94 1.22 4.80
CA ALA A 204 16.23 -0.19 5.00
C ALA A 204 15.07 -1.09 4.61
N VAL A 205 15.39 -2.32 4.22
CA VAL A 205 14.43 -3.42 4.15
C VAL A 205 14.59 -4.25 5.43
N THR A 206 13.45 -4.54 6.08
CA THR A 206 13.37 -5.36 7.29
C THR A 206 12.31 -6.43 7.15
N GLN A 207 12.39 -7.51 7.93
CA GLN A 207 11.22 -8.35 8.14
C GLN A 207 10.14 -7.57 8.92
N ALA A 208 8.87 -7.88 8.62
CA ALA A 208 7.74 -7.24 9.30
C ALA A 208 7.84 -7.45 10.83
N GLY A 209 7.66 -6.35 11.58
CA GLY A 209 7.75 -6.35 13.04
C GLY A 209 9.16 -6.09 13.59
N ARG A 210 10.20 -6.00 12.75
CA ARG A 210 11.58 -5.71 13.18
C ARG A 210 11.96 -4.23 13.08
N GLU A 211 11.07 -3.38 12.65
CA GLU A 211 11.31 -1.95 12.45
C GLU A 211 11.77 -1.24 13.74
N SER A 212 11.09 -1.58 14.86
CA SER A 212 11.44 -1.02 16.19
C SER A 212 12.83 -1.44 16.66
N GLU A 213 13.30 -2.61 16.26
CA GLU A 213 14.66 -3.07 16.56
C GLU A 213 15.69 -2.29 15.76
N PHE A 214 15.42 -2.07 14.47
CA PHE A 214 16.27 -1.23 13.62
C PHE A 214 16.39 0.18 14.17
N ALA A 215 15.28 0.80 14.59
CA ALA A 215 15.32 2.12 15.21
C ALA A 215 16.17 2.14 16.49
N ARG A 216 16.05 1.10 17.34
CA ARG A 216 16.88 1.00 18.57
C ARG A 216 18.36 0.89 18.24
N LEU A 217 18.72 0.15 17.19
CA LEU A 217 20.12 0.02 16.76
C LEU A 217 20.70 1.36 16.30
N LEU A 218 19.90 2.17 15.56
CA LEU A 218 20.32 3.48 15.11
C LEU A 218 20.43 4.50 16.26
N ARG A 219 19.51 4.46 17.22
CA ARG A 219 19.56 5.34 18.42
C ARG A 219 20.70 4.98 19.37
N GLY A 220 21.15 3.72 19.33
CA GLY A 220 22.07 3.15 20.29
C GLY A 220 21.40 2.81 21.61
N ASN A 221 21.93 1.83 22.34
CA ASN A 221 21.53 1.54 23.71
C ASN A 221 21.94 2.70 24.61
N GLY A 222 21.08 3.67 24.75
CA GLY A 222 21.20 4.64 25.84
C GLY A 222 21.10 3.87 27.15
N THR A 223 22.22 3.45 27.69
CA THR A 223 22.30 3.06 29.10
C THR A 223 21.84 4.26 29.90
N ALA A 224 20.64 4.15 30.48
CA ALA A 224 20.18 5.04 31.50
C ALA A 224 21.17 4.95 32.66
N ASN A 225 22.22 5.77 32.63
CA ASN A 225 23.07 6.03 33.79
C ASN A 225 22.28 6.94 34.73
N ARG A 226 21.32 6.34 35.47
CA ARG A 226 20.83 6.92 36.71
C ARG A 226 21.91 6.73 37.77
N GLY A 227 22.90 7.62 37.72
CA GLY A 227 23.81 7.79 38.81
C GLY A 227 23.03 8.15 40.08
N GLY A 228 22.86 7.17 40.96
CA GLY A 228 22.45 7.38 42.33
C GLY A 228 23.43 8.32 43.01
N ARG A 229 23.01 9.52 43.32
CA ARG A 229 23.60 10.30 44.41
C ARG A 229 22.85 9.94 45.70
N GLU A 230 23.32 8.90 46.37
CA GLU A 230 23.13 8.79 47.82
C GLU A 230 23.84 9.98 48.48
N ARG A 231 23.06 10.90 49.00
CA ARG A 231 23.55 11.83 50.02
C ARG A 231 23.42 11.12 51.36
N ALA A 232 24.55 10.69 51.88
CA ALA A 232 24.67 10.41 53.31
C ALA A 232 24.43 11.72 54.08
N VAL A 233 23.52 11.69 55.01
CA VAL A 233 23.39 12.70 56.07
C VAL A 233 23.67 11.97 57.36
N SER A 234 24.69 12.44 58.03
CA SER A 234 25.06 12.12 59.42
C SER A 234 24.06 12.68 60.40
#